data_efbf501ad1ea2ec6416a1fc31d1f712e
#
_entry.id   efbf501ad1ea2ec6416a1fc31d1f712e
#
_cell.length_a   1.000
_cell.length_b   1.000
_cell.length_c   1.000
_cell.angle_alpha   90.00
_cell.angle_beta   90.00
_cell.angle_gamma   90.00
#
_symmetry.space_group_name_H-M   'P 1'
#
loop_
_entity.id
_entity.type
_entity.pdbx_description
1 polymer ?
#
loop_
_entity_poly.entity_id
_entity_poly.type
_entity_poly.pdbx_seq_one_letter_code
_entity_poly.pdbx_strand_id
1 'polypeptide(L)'
;MRHGKKFNHLGRKKGHREAMLSNMASSLLTHKRIFTTTAKAKALRVYVEPLITKSKGNTTHNRRIVFGYLQSKDAVNELFTTIAPKVADRPGGYTRILKTGNRLGDNADMCMMELVDFNDSMLEAKESKAKTNSGSKRTRRGKKTEATADASVKEVVVEKEEAPKAETEAETSSDAEADDNA
;
A
#
# COMPACT_ATOMS: atom_id res chain seq x y z
N MET A 1 -17.90 28.61 1.97
CA MET A 1 -17.61 27.42 1.11
C MET A 1 -16.16 27.43 0.63
N ARG A 2 -15.51 26.26 0.48
CA ARG A 2 -14.15 26.16 -0.03
C ARG A 2 -14.19 25.77 -1.51
N HIS A 3 -14.13 26.73 -2.39
CA HIS A 3 -14.05 26.49 -3.82
C HIS A 3 -12.56 26.42 -4.26
N GLY A 4 -12.22 25.56 -5.24
CA GLY A 4 -10.90 25.51 -5.88
C GLY A 4 -9.74 24.97 -5.06
N LYS A 5 -9.94 24.39 -3.88
CA LYS A 5 -8.85 23.82 -3.08
C LYS A 5 -8.35 22.50 -3.68
N LYS A 6 -7.23 22.54 -4.39
CA LYS A 6 -6.64 21.40 -5.09
C LYS A 6 -5.67 20.53 -4.24
N PHE A 7 -5.26 20.99 -3.05
CA PHE A 7 -4.27 20.29 -2.22
C PHE A 7 -4.65 20.25 -0.76
N ASN A 8 -4.19 19.22 -0.05
CA ASN A 8 -4.40 19.05 1.37
C ASN A 8 -3.29 19.77 2.15
N HIS A 9 -3.66 20.58 3.13
CA HIS A 9 -2.70 21.30 3.99
C HIS A 9 -2.00 20.38 5.00
N LEU A 10 -2.58 19.22 5.34
CA LEU A 10 -2.01 18.26 6.30
C LEU A 10 -1.69 18.88 7.67
N GLY A 11 -2.45 19.91 8.09
CA GLY A 11 -2.21 20.65 9.33
C GLY A 11 -0.91 21.47 9.35
N ARG A 12 -0.32 21.79 8.18
CA ARG A 12 1.01 22.42 8.08
C ARG A 12 1.00 23.71 7.27
N LYS A 13 1.88 24.65 7.61
CA LYS A 13 2.19 25.82 6.80
C LYS A 13 2.95 25.39 5.52
N LYS A 14 3.01 26.27 4.52
CA LYS A 14 3.56 25.98 3.18
C LYS A 14 4.97 25.36 3.26
N GLY A 15 5.95 26.05 3.85
CA GLY A 15 7.34 25.59 3.89
C GLY A 15 7.50 24.24 4.60
N HIS A 16 6.83 24.05 5.75
CA HIS A 16 6.88 22.77 6.47
C HIS A 16 6.25 21.62 5.66
N ARG A 17 5.19 21.88 4.90
CA ARG A 17 4.55 20.88 4.05
C ARG A 17 5.44 20.49 2.88
N GLU A 18 6.05 21.47 2.22
CA GLU A 18 6.97 21.25 1.10
C GLU A 18 8.21 20.46 1.55
N ALA A 19 8.84 20.84 2.65
CA ALA A 19 9.98 20.12 3.21
C ALA A 19 9.60 18.67 3.62
N MET A 20 8.44 18.48 4.24
CA MET A 20 7.95 17.14 4.59
C MET A 20 7.75 16.28 3.33
N LEU A 21 7.14 16.81 2.28
CA LEU A 21 6.90 16.04 1.05
C LEU A 21 8.21 15.74 0.31
N SER A 22 9.16 16.67 0.30
CA SER A 22 10.51 16.49 -0.26
C SER A 22 11.25 15.35 0.46
N ASN A 23 11.29 15.36 1.80
CA ASN A 23 11.94 14.32 2.59
C ASN A 23 11.27 12.96 2.41
N MET A 24 9.93 12.92 2.42
CA MET A 24 9.18 11.68 2.17
C MET A 24 9.41 11.15 0.74
N ALA A 25 9.51 12.04 -0.26
CA ALA A 25 9.81 11.67 -1.63
C ALA A 25 11.21 11.05 -1.73
N SER A 26 12.22 11.69 -1.13
CA SER A 26 13.60 11.18 -1.09
C SER A 26 13.64 9.79 -0.44
N SER A 27 12.97 9.61 0.70
CA SER A 27 12.89 8.31 1.38
C SER A 27 12.19 7.25 0.52
N LEU A 28 11.10 7.60 -0.19
CA LEU A 28 10.41 6.66 -1.09
C LEU A 28 11.29 6.23 -2.26
N LEU A 29 12.05 7.14 -2.84
CA LEU A 29 12.94 6.84 -3.96
C LEU A 29 14.13 5.97 -3.52
N THR A 30 14.68 6.20 -2.33
CA THR A 30 15.79 5.41 -1.79
C THR A 30 15.33 4.01 -1.35
N HIS A 31 14.28 3.92 -0.55
CA HIS A 31 13.81 2.66 0.05
C HIS A 31 12.76 1.91 -0.78
N LYS A 32 12.23 2.50 -1.87
CA LYS A 32 11.20 1.94 -2.76
C LYS A 32 9.83 1.75 -2.09
N ARG A 33 9.76 1.70 -0.76
CA ARG A 33 8.53 1.62 0.04
C ARG A 33 8.65 2.41 1.35
N ILE A 34 7.56 3.03 1.79
CA ILE A 34 7.48 3.74 3.07
C ILE A 34 6.13 3.50 3.73
N PHE A 35 6.12 3.51 5.08
CA PHE A 35 4.90 3.48 5.87
C PHE A 35 4.51 4.89 6.31
N THR A 36 3.25 5.27 6.11
CA THR A 36 2.78 6.61 6.47
C THR A 36 1.25 6.63 6.60
N THR A 37 0.68 7.79 6.95
CA THR A 37 -0.78 7.94 6.97
C THR A 37 -1.32 8.10 5.55
N THR A 38 -2.55 7.60 5.31
CA THR A 38 -3.22 7.62 4.01
C THR A 38 -3.34 9.04 3.43
N ALA A 39 -3.57 10.05 4.28
CA ALA A 39 -3.63 11.45 3.85
C ALA A 39 -2.29 11.96 3.30
N LYS A 40 -1.17 11.65 3.98
CA LYS A 40 0.18 12.00 3.52
C LYS A 40 0.55 11.27 2.23
N ALA A 41 0.26 9.97 2.14
CA ALA A 41 0.53 9.18 0.94
C ALA A 41 -0.21 9.72 -0.30
N LYS A 42 -1.48 10.11 -0.16
CA LYS A 42 -2.24 10.74 -1.25
C LYS A 42 -1.62 12.06 -1.71
N ALA A 43 -1.15 12.89 -0.78
CA ALA A 43 -0.46 14.14 -1.12
C ALA A 43 0.91 13.88 -1.76
N LEU A 44 1.64 12.89 -1.25
CA LEU A 44 2.95 12.48 -1.77
C LEU A 44 2.86 11.95 -3.20
N ARG A 45 1.81 11.19 -3.55
CA ARG A 45 1.57 10.73 -4.91
C ARG A 45 1.57 11.88 -5.90
N VAL A 46 0.79 12.92 -5.62
CA VAL A 46 0.70 14.11 -6.50
C VAL A 46 2.05 14.83 -6.64
N TYR A 47 2.90 14.75 -5.61
CA TYR A 47 4.23 15.35 -5.61
C TYR A 47 5.27 14.52 -6.38
N VAL A 48 5.28 13.18 -6.18
CA VAL A 48 6.33 12.28 -6.70
C VAL A 48 6.10 11.87 -8.14
N GLU A 49 4.87 11.59 -8.56
CA GLU A 49 4.60 11.07 -9.92
C GLU A 49 5.09 12.00 -11.04
N PRO A 50 4.91 13.33 -10.96
CA PRO A 50 5.49 14.24 -11.95
C PRO A 50 7.03 14.21 -12.00
N LEU A 51 7.70 13.97 -10.86
CA LEU A 51 9.16 13.88 -10.79
C LEU A 51 9.65 12.59 -11.48
N ILE A 52 8.94 11.48 -11.26
CA ILE A 52 9.23 10.21 -11.96
C ILE A 52 8.99 10.35 -13.46
N THR A 53 7.92 11.03 -13.88
CA THR A 53 7.69 11.29 -15.31
C THR A 53 8.83 12.10 -15.94
N LYS A 54 9.33 13.14 -15.23
CA LYS A 54 10.47 13.92 -15.70
C LYS A 54 11.78 13.13 -15.77
N SER A 55 11.96 12.12 -14.94
CA SER A 55 13.17 11.31 -14.93
C SER A 55 13.33 10.40 -16.14
N LYS A 56 12.27 10.11 -16.88
CA LYS A 56 12.34 9.35 -18.13
C LYS A 56 13.18 10.05 -19.21
N GLY A 57 13.13 11.37 -19.25
CA GLY A 57 14.01 12.15 -20.09
C GLY A 57 15.30 12.51 -19.34
N ASN A 58 16.36 11.74 -19.53
CA ASN A 58 17.64 11.93 -18.82
C ASN A 58 18.43 13.13 -19.36
N THR A 59 17.87 14.34 -19.22
CA THR A 59 18.56 15.59 -19.58
C THR A 59 19.09 16.31 -18.35
N THR A 60 20.15 17.10 -18.52
CA THR A 60 20.70 17.94 -17.45
C THR A 60 19.65 18.90 -16.89
N HIS A 61 18.77 19.41 -17.75
CA HIS A 61 17.66 20.27 -17.35
C HIS A 61 16.70 19.55 -16.39
N ASN A 62 16.24 18.34 -16.74
CA ASN A 62 15.35 17.55 -15.90
C ASN A 62 16.01 17.19 -14.55
N ARG A 63 17.31 16.85 -14.57
CA ARG A 63 18.05 16.59 -13.32
C ARG A 63 18.07 17.83 -12.42
N ARG A 64 18.31 19.03 -12.95
CA ARG A 64 18.27 20.29 -12.19
C ARG A 64 16.88 20.57 -11.61
N ILE A 65 15.82 20.38 -12.40
CA ILE A 65 14.44 20.55 -11.92
C ILE A 65 14.15 19.58 -10.77
N VAL A 66 14.42 18.29 -10.95
CA VAL A 66 14.16 17.27 -9.93
C VAL A 66 14.97 17.54 -8.67
N PHE A 67 16.24 17.94 -8.81
CA PHE A 67 17.08 18.33 -7.67
C PHE A 67 16.49 19.52 -6.91
N GLY A 68 15.95 20.53 -7.60
CA GLY A 68 15.27 21.67 -6.96
C GLY A 68 14.09 21.26 -6.06
N TYR A 69 13.40 20.17 -6.39
CA TYR A 69 12.32 19.63 -5.57
C TYR A 69 12.79 18.70 -4.45
N LEU A 70 13.76 17.81 -4.70
CA LEU A 70 14.19 16.79 -3.75
C LEU A 70 15.30 17.27 -2.81
N GLN A 71 16.19 18.15 -3.28
CA GLN A 71 17.35 18.68 -2.57
C GLN A 71 18.30 17.61 -2.01
N SER A 72 18.22 16.38 -2.52
CA SER A 72 19.07 15.25 -2.16
C SER A 72 19.73 14.71 -3.42
N LYS A 73 21.08 14.67 -3.43
CA LYS A 73 21.85 14.11 -4.55
C LYS A 73 21.63 12.62 -4.71
N ASP A 74 21.60 11.89 -3.60
CA ASP A 74 21.44 10.43 -3.59
C ASP A 74 20.09 10.02 -4.15
N ALA A 75 18.99 10.68 -3.72
CA ALA A 75 17.65 10.42 -4.23
C ALA A 75 17.53 10.73 -5.73
N VAL A 76 18.19 11.80 -6.21
CA VAL A 76 18.22 12.12 -7.64
C VAL A 76 19.00 11.07 -8.42
N ASN A 77 20.19 10.68 -7.96
CA ASN A 77 20.97 9.63 -8.61
C ASN A 77 20.15 8.34 -8.70
N GLU A 78 19.58 7.88 -7.57
CA GLU A 78 18.75 6.68 -7.52
C GLU A 78 17.55 6.75 -8.47
N LEU A 79 16.92 7.92 -8.59
CA LEU A 79 15.79 8.12 -9.50
C LEU A 79 16.19 7.95 -10.96
N PHE A 80 17.31 8.52 -11.39
CA PHE A 80 17.74 8.49 -12.80
C PHE A 80 18.49 7.22 -13.18
N THR A 81 19.20 6.57 -12.25
CA THR A 81 19.99 5.36 -12.53
C THR A 81 19.16 4.08 -12.40
N THR A 82 18.35 3.97 -11.34
CA THR A 82 17.68 2.73 -10.97
C THR A 82 16.18 2.75 -11.32
N ILE A 83 15.50 3.87 -11.02
CA ILE A 83 14.04 3.93 -11.14
C ILE A 83 13.62 4.24 -12.58
N ALA A 84 14.21 5.24 -13.21
CA ALA A 84 13.82 5.66 -14.55
C ALA A 84 13.85 4.54 -15.60
N PRO A 85 14.87 3.66 -15.66
CA PRO A 85 14.87 2.55 -16.59
C PRO A 85 13.74 1.55 -16.34
N LYS A 86 13.43 1.23 -15.07
CA LYS A 86 12.36 0.26 -14.73
C LYS A 86 10.96 0.76 -15.05
N VAL A 87 10.73 2.08 -14.97
CA VAL A 87 9.42 2.68 -15.21
C VAL A 87 9.25 3.23 -16.64
N ALA A 88 10.23 3.04 -17.52
CA ALA A 88 10.26 3.64 -18.87
C ALA A 88 8.98 3.35 -19.67
N ASP A 89 8.51 2.10 -19.67
CA ASP A 89 7.37 1.66 -20.47
C ASP A 89 6.01 2.00 -19.83
N ARG A 90 6.00 2.38 -18.55
CA ARG A 90 4.74 2.66 -17.84
C ARG A 90 4.27 4.09 -18.12
N PRO A 91 3.05 4.32 -18.65
CA PRO A 91 2.57 5.67 -19.01
C PRO A 91 2.26 6.54 -17.78
N GLY A 92 2.10 5.93 -16.56
CA GLY A 92 1.79 6.63 -15.32
C GLY A 92 1.39 5.68 -14.20
N GLY A 93 1.04 6.22 -13.02
CA GLY A 93 0.66 5.39 -11.87
C GLY A 93 1.82 4.57 -11.32
N TYR A 94 2.96 5.22 -11.13
CA TYR A 94 4.19 4.58 -10.65
C TYR A 94 4.11 4.14 -9.20
N THR A 95 3.16 4.69 -8.45
CA THR A 95 3.03 4.47 -7.01
C THR A 95 1.75 3.73 -6.66
N ARG A 96 1.84 2.86 -5.65
CA ARG A 96 0.70 2.13 -5.08
C ARG A 96 0.59 2.45 -3.59
N ILE A 97 -0.65 2.58 -3.11
CA ILE A 97 -0.97 2.79 -1.70
C ILE A 97 -1.77 1.59 -1.21
N LEU A 98 -1.23 0.85 -0.26
CA LEU A 98 -1.85 -0.30 0.39
C LEU A 98 -2.24 0.11 1.82
N LYS A 99 -3.51 -0.01 2.18
CA LYS A 99 -3.97 0.27 3.54
C LYS A 99 -3.51 -0.84 4.48
N THR A 100 -2.97 -0.47 5.64
CA THR A 100 -2.43 -1.40 6.65
C THR A 100 -3.24 -1.42 7.94
N GLY A 101 -4.35 -0.69 8.00
CA GLY A 101 -5.18 -0.55 9.19
C GLY A 101 -4.98 0.80 9.87
N ASN A 102 -5.38 0.90 11.12
CA ASN A 102 -5.35 2.12 11.89
C ASN A 102 -4.25 2.06 12.96
N ARG A 103 -3.65 3.20 13.27
CA ARG A 103 -2.64 3.30 14.31
C ARG A 103 -3.30 3.36 15.70
N LEU A 104 -2.79 2.56 16.63
CA LEU A 104 -3.22 2.63 18.02
C LEU A 104 -2.90 4.01 18.63
N GLY A 105 -3.79 4.53 19.42
CA GLY A 105 -3.66 5.83 20.08
C GLY A 105 -4.45 6.95 19.42
N ASP A 106 -4.27 7.22 18.14
CA ASP A 106 -4.96 8.31 17.43
C ASP A 106 -5.92 7.83 16.32
N ASN A 107 -6.06 6.51 16.15
CA ASN A 107 -6.90 5.88 15.14
C ASN A 107 -6.67 6.41 13.71
N ALA A 108 -5.47 6.89 13.42
CA ALA A 108 -5.13 7.41 12.10
C ALA A 108 -5.02 6.27 11.08
N ASP A 109 -5.66 6.41 9.91
CA ASP A 109 -5.53 5.47 8.79
C ASP A 109 -4.07 5.38 8.32
N MET A 110 -3.46 4.22 8.46
CA MET A 110 -2.10 3.94 8.02
C MET A 110 -2.08 3.26 6.65
N CYS A 111 -1.00 3.46 5.93
CA CYS A 111 -0.76 2.79 4.65
C CYS A 111 0.72 2.60 4.39
N MET A 112 1.01 1.61 3.56
CA MET A 112 2.29 1.44 2.89
C MET A 112 2.18 2.03 1.49
N MET A 113 3.09 2.92 1.13
CA MET A 113 3.25 3.44 -0.22
C MET A 113 4.49 2.82 -0.84
N GLU A 114 4.36 2.29 -2.04
CA GLU A 114 5.45 1.60 -2.75
C GLU A 114 5.54 2.02 -4.22
N LEU A 115 6.71 1.82 -4.81
CA LEU A 115 6.89 1.88 -6.26
C LEU A 115 6.48 0.52 -6.85
N VAL A 116 5.55 0.55 -7.80
CA VAL A 116 4.88 -0.66 -8.35
C VAL A 116 5.89 -1.62 -9.00
N ASP A 117 6.88 -1.09 -9.70
CA ASP A 117 7.84 -1.87 -10.46
C ASP A 117 9.02 -2.42 -9.62
N PHE A 118 8.98 -2.22 -8.30
CA PHE A 118 9.96 -2.72 -7.33
C PHE A 118 9.38 -3.74 -6.35
N ASN A 119 8.17 -4.23 -6.59
CA ASN A 119 7.55 -5.26 -5.78
C ASN A 119 7.53 -6.57 -6.57
N ASP A 120 8.62 -7.32 -6.49
CA ASP A 120 8.84 -8.55 -7.28
C ASP A 120 7.77 -9.60 -7.00
N SER A 121 7.35 -9.78 -5.75
CA SER A 121 6.29 -10.74 -5.40
C SER A 121 4.94 -10.45 -6.06
N MET A 122 4.61 -9.17 -6.22
CA MET A 122 3.38 -8.75 -6.90
C MET A 122 3.50 -8.78 -8.43
N LEU A 123 4.71 -8.65 -8.96
CA LEU A 123 4.98 -8.80 -10.39
C LEU A 123 4.87 -10.27 -10.79
N GLU A 124 5.48 -11.18 -10.06
CA GLU A 124 5.37 -12.64 -10.25
C GLU A 124 3.92 -13.13 -10.14
N ALA A 125 3.16 -12.64 -9.14
CA ALA A 125 1.75 -12.95 -8.99
C ALA A 125 0.88 -12.44 -10.15
N LYS A 126 1.25 -11.35 -10.82
CA LYS A 126 0.57 -10.88 -12.03
C LYS A 126 0.91 -11.75 -13.24
N GLU A 127 2.17 -12.12 -13.41
CA GLU A 127 2.62 -12.98 -14.50
C GLU A 127 1.99 -14.36 -14.44
N SER A 128 1.93 -14.96 -13.25
CA SER A 128 1.28 -16.25 -13.04
C SER A 128 -0.23 -16.19 -13.36
N LYS A 129 -0.92 -15.12 -12.94
CA LYS A 129 -2.34 -14.90 -13.28
C LYS A 129 -2.57 -14.62 -14.78
N ALA A 130 -1.65 -13.94 -15.44
CA ALA A 130 -1.74 -13.70 -16.88
C ALA A 130 -1.57 -15.01 -17.67
N LYS A 131 -0.64 -15.87 -17.25
CA LYS A 131 -0.43 -17.21 -17.86
C LYS A 131 -1.63 -18.13 -17.69
N THR A 132 -2.32 -18.09 -16.54
CA THR A 132 -3.52 -18.90 -16.29
C THR A 132 -4.76 -18.40 -17.06
N ASN A 133 -4.88 -17.10 -17.31
CA ASN A 133 -6.01 -16.54 -18.06
C ASN A 133 -5.88 -16.69 -19.58
N SER A 134 -4.69 -16.90 -20.14
CA SER A 134 -4.51 -17.10 -21.58
C SER A 134 -4.98 -18.49 -22.06
N GLY A 135 -5.19 -19.45 -21.13
CA GLY A 135 -5.63 -20.82 -21.43
C GLY A 135 -7.14 -21.05 -21.39
N SER A 136 -7.99 -20.11 -21.01
CA SER A 136 -9.42 -20.32 -20.83
C SER A 136 -10.30 -19.38 -21.67
N LYS A 137 -10.14 -19.41 -23.00
CA LYS A 137 -11.22 -19.04 -23.92
C LYS A 137 -12.17 -20.22 -24.10
N ARG A 138 -12.97 -20.53 -23.10
CA ARG A 138 -14.14 -21.38 -23.26
C ARG A 138 -15.24 -20.55 -23.92
N THR A 139 -15.42 -20.77 -25.22
CA THR A 139 -16.60 -20.41 -26.00
C THR A 139 -17.85 -20.95 -25.29
N ARG A 140 -18.62 -20.06 -24.69
CA ARG A 140 -20.01 -20.35 -24.33
C ARG A 140 -20.83 -20.29 -25.58
N ARG A 141 -20.94 -21.44 -26.28
CA ARG A 141 -21.95 -21.65 -27.28
C ARG A 141 -23.19 -22.22 -26.57
N GLY A 142 -24.28 -21.47 -26.63
CA GLY A 142 -25.52 -21.83 -26.01
C GLY A 142 -26.12 -23.12 -26.55
N LYS A 143 -26.74 -23.89 -25.66
CA LYS A 143 -27.75 -24.85 -26.00
C LYS A 143 -28.95 -24.64 -25.08
N LYS A 144 -29.97 -24.08 -25.67
CA LYS A 144 -31.36 -24.02 -25.14
C LYS A 144 -31.94 -25.40 -25.23
N THR A 145 -32.42 -25.98 -24.12
CA THR A 145 -33.47 -27.02 -24.09
C THR A 145 -34.32 -26.81 -22.86
N GLU A 146 -35.60 -26.87 -23.12
CA GLU A 146 -36.75 -26.67 -22.24
C GLU A 146 -36.98 -27.82 -21.26
N ALA A 147 -37.63 -27.43 -20.16
CA ALA A 147 -38.69 -28.11 -19.37
C ALA A 147 -38.39 -29.51 -18.78
N THR A 148 -38.54 -29.68 -17.51
CA THR A 148 -39.78 -30.03 -16.82
C THR A 148 -39.56 -30.07 -15.30
N ALA A 149 -40.59 -29.73 -14.56
CA ALA A 149 -40.74 -29.77 -13.11
C ALA A 149 -40.62 -31.22 -12.56
N ASP A 150 -40.07 -31.37 -11.36
CA ASP A 150 -40.82 -32.03 -10.30
C ASP A 150 -40.18 -31.81 -8.92
N ALA A 151 -41.03 -31.79 -7.95
CA ALA A 151 -40.81 -31.53 -6.55
C ALA A 151 -40.22 -32.73 -5.82
N SER A 152 -39.38 -32.51 -4.83
CA SER A 152 -39.54 -33.19 -3.55
C SER A 152 -38.71 -32.55 -2.44
N VAL A 153 -39.43 -32.17 -1.44
CA VAL A 153 -39.05 -31.80 -0.09
C VAL A 153 -38.31 -32.95 0.58
N LYS A 154 -37.22 -32.68 1.26
CA LYS A 154 -36.83 -33.39 2.48
C LYS A 154 -36.00 -32.47 3.40
N GLU A 155 -36.67 -32.14 4.44
CA GLU A 155 -36.23 -31.75 5.77
C GLU A 155 -35.30 -32.80 6.37
N VAL A 156 -34.25 -32.42 7.08
CA VAL A 156 -33.66 -33.08 8.26
C VAL A 156 -32.66 -32.12 8.90
N VAL A 157 -33.06 -31.49 9.98
CA VAL A 157 -32.76 -31.69 11.40
C VAL A 157 -31.42 -31.13 11.86
N VAL A 158 -31.57 -30.18 12.73
CA VAL A 158 -30.63 -29.53 13.68
C VAL A 158 -30.00 -30.57 14.60
N GLU A 159 -28.72 -30.52 14.79
CA GLU A 159 -28.11 -31.06 15.99
C GLU A 159 -27.05 -30.09 16.57
N LYS A 160 -27.27 -29.83 17.81
CA LYS A 160 -26.68 -28.90 18.73
C LYS A 160 -25.92 -29.74 19.76
N GLU A 161 -24.64 -29.55 19.88
CA GLU A 161 -23.82 -30.01 21.03
C GLU A 161 -22.77 -28.94 21.29
N GLU A 162 -22.84 -28.17 22.29
CA GLU A 162 -22.62 -28.31 23.74
C GLU A 162 -21.12 -28.37 24.08
N ALA A 163 -20.71 -27.33 24.78
CA ALA A 163 -19.40 -27.13 25.40
C ALA A 163 -19.28 -27.99 26.69
N PRO A 164 -18.09 -28.21 27.19
CA PRO A 164 -17.92 -28.24 28.64
C PRO A 164 -16.99 -27.18 29.18
N LYS A 165 -17.42 -26.70 30.32
CA LYS A 165 -16.77 -25.87 31.32
C LYS A 165 -15.88 -26.71 32.23
N ALA A 166 -15.09 -25.95 32.97
CA ALA A 166 -14.46 -26.20 34.29
C ALA A 166 -13.01 -26.69 34.19
N GLU A 167 -12.07 -26.33 35.04
CA GLU A 167 -12.07 -25.74 36.40
C GLU A 167 -10.71 -25.08 36.63
N THR A 168 -10.72 -23.98 37.31
CA THR A 168 -10.02 -23.52 38.49
C THR A 168 -8.90 -24.44 39.02
N GLU A 169 -7.71 -23.87 39.27
CA GLU A 169 -7.13 -23.86 40.61
C GLU A 169 -6.03 -22.79 40.74
N ALA A 170 -6.08 -22.15 41.88
CA ALA A 170 -5.18 -21.14 42.41
C ALA A 170 -4.10 -21.82 43.23
N GLU A 171 -2.91 -21.22 43.29
CA GLU A 171 -1.99 -21.19 44.45
C GLU A 171 -0.95 -20.10 44.15
N THR A 172 -1.00 -19.00 44.82
CA THR A 172 -0.42 -18.48 46.08
C THR A 172 1.01 -18.91 46.39
N SER A 173 1.76 -17.93 46.60
CA SER A 173 2.78 -17.62 47.60
C SER A 173 4.04 -17.07 46.94
N SER A 174 4.39 -15.91 47.24
CA SER A 174 4.99 -15.26 48.44
C SER A 174 6.50 -15.10 48.28
N ASP A 175 6.86 -13.89 48.56
CA ASP A 175 8.01 -13.37 49.30
C ASP A 175 9.32 -13.17 48.56
N ALA A 176 9.74 -12.03 48.65
CA ALA A 176 10.42 -11.16 49.56
C ALA A 176 11.73 -10.60 49.01
N GLU A 177 11.85 -9.32 49.18
CA GLU A 177 13.01 -8.56 49.71
C GLU A 177 14.31 -8.63 48.90
N ALA A 178 14.81 -7.57 48.60
CA ALA A 178 15.35 -6.37 49.21
C ALA A 178 16.81 -6.16 48.81
N ASP A 179 17.18 -4.93 48.86
CA ASP A 179 18.52 -4.34 49.06
C ASP A 179 19.42 -4.22 47.82
N ASP A 180 19.65 -3.03 47.51
CA ASP A 180 20.44 -1.93 48.07
C ASP A 180 21.75 -1.72 47.30
N ASN A 181 22.01 -0.46 47.05
CA ASN A 181 23.33 0.18 47.01
C ASN A 181 24.20 0.15 45.72
N ALA A 182 24.30 1.24 45.14
CA ALA A 182 25.43 2.18 44.97
C ALA A 182 25.20 3.05 43.73
#